data_b4645903b4fa16a1c97102f84c461f8f
#
_entry.id   b4645903b4fa16a1c97102f84c461f8f
#
_cell.length_a   1.000
_cell.length_b   1.000
_cell.length_c   1.000
_cell.angle_alpha   90.00
_cell.angle_beta   90.00
_cell.angle_gamma   90.00
#
_symmetry.space_group_name_H-M   'P 1'
#
loop_
_entity.id
_entity.type
_entity.pdbx_description
1 polymer ?
#
loop_
_entity_poly.entity_id
_entity_poly.type
_entity_poly.pdbx_seq_one_letter_code
_entity_poly.pdbx_strand_id
1 'polypeptide(L)'
;VFVDHPKYYEKALNSLATTILINKKVACPVGKSLLISEDPFRDFNKITTYFNPFISSEEPISKSSIIGKDTIVQPNVFIGNNVKIGKNCVIHPNVTIYDNSIIGDHVTIHANTVIGADAFYYKNRSDGFDKLISGGRVVLKNNVELGASCTIDRGVTGDTTIGKGTKIDNQVHVGHDTIIGEKCLIASQTGIAGCVVIEDEVTIWGQVGTNSGITIGKGAVILGQTGVTKSVAGGKSYFGTPISESREKLKEMAEIKRFLKDRKNS
;
A
#
# COMPACT_ATOMS: atom_id res chain seq x y z
N VAL A 1 8.77 -10.90 13.53
CA VAL A 1 9.15 -10.92 12.10
C VAL A 1 9.67 -12.30 11.72
N PHE A 2 9.67 -12.60 10.40
CA PHE A 2 10.37 -13.78 9.87
C PHE A 2 11.44 -13.38 8.86
N VAL A 3 12.44 -14.25 8.71
CA VAL A 3 13.47 -14.11 7.68
C VAL A 3 13.97 -15.51 7.26
N ASP A 4 14.02 -15.76 5.95
CA ASP A 4 14.38 -17.04 5.37
C ASP A 4 15.48 -16.95 4.29
N HIS A 5 16.03 -15.73 4.07
CA HIS A 5 17.10 -15.51 3.12
C HIS A 5 18.26 -14.72 3.76
N PRO A 6 19.53 -15.20 3.63
CA PRO A 6 20.70 -14.61 4.29
C PRO A 6 20.88 -13.11 4.06
N LYS A 7 20.55 -12.61 2.87
CA LYS A 7 20.62 -11.19 2.51
C LYS A 7 19.86 -10.28 3.51
N TYR A 8 18.83 -10.81 4.17
CA TYR A 8 17.96 -10.02 5.04
C TYR A 8 18.14 -10.31 6.53
N TYR A 9 19.07 -11.22 6.90
CA TYR A 9 19.31 -11.56 8.30
C TYR A 9 19.69 -10.34 9.13
N GLU A 10 20.67 -9.56 8.68
CA GLU A 10 21.12 -8.38 9.37
C GLU A 10 19.98 -7.37 9.60
N LYS A 11 19.16 -7.13 8.57
CA LYS A 11 17.99 -6.26 8.69
C LYS A 11 16.99 -6.77 9.72
N ALA A 12 16.71 -8.08 9.76
CA ALA A 12 15.80 -8.68 10.73
C ALA A 12 16.37 -8.63 12.15
N LEU A 13 17.65 -8.97 12.33
CA LEU A 13 18.34 -8.97 13.62
C LEU A 13 18.44 -7.56 14.24
N ASN A 14 18.58 -6.52 13.42
CA ASN A 14 18.63 -5.12 13.84
C ASN A 14 17.26 -4.43 13.88
N SER A 15 16.17 -5.12 13.53
CA SER A 15 14.81 -4.56 13.58
C SER A 15 14.34 -4.33 15.02
N LEU A 16 13.22 -3.64 15.20
CA LEU A 16 12.58 -3.48 16.52
C LEU A 16 11.90 -4.75 17.04
N ALA A 17 11.81 -5.81 16.24
CA ALA A 17 11.19 -7.06 16.65
C ALA A 17 12.01 -7.75 17.75
N THR A 18 11.36 -8.17 18.80
CA THR A 18 11.96 -8.93 19.91
C THR A 18 12.06 -10.42 19.59
N THR A 19 11.16 -10.94 18.76
CA THR A 19 11.14 -12.35 18.33
C THR A 19 11.32 -12.43 16.82
N ILE A 20 12.27 -13.24 16.38
CA ILE A 20 12.64 -13.42 14.98
C ILE A 20 12.55 -14.89 14.63
N LEU A 21 11.71 -15.24 13.68
CA LEU A 21 11.61 -16.56 13.09
C LEU A 21 12.60 -16.64 11.94
N ILE A 22 13.55 -17.58 12.01
CA ILE A 22 14.71 -17.64 11.11
C ILE A 22 15.04 -19.09 10.73
N ASN A 23 15.54 -19.31 9.52
CA ASN A 23 15.85 -20.65 9.02
C ASN A 23 17.27 -21.13 9.35
N LYS A 24 18.06 -20.36 10.08
CA LYS A 24 19.41 -20.74 10.45
C LYS A 24 19.79 -20.22 11.83
N LYS A 25 20.51 -21.03 12.60
CA LYS A 25 21.09 -20.57 13.87
C LYS A 25 22.20 -19.55 13.61
N VAL A 26 22.04 -18.38 14.19
CA VAL A 26 22.99 -17.26 14.13
C VAL A 26 23.17 -16.66 15.52
N ALA A 27 24.14 -15.75 15.70
CA ALA A 27 24.29 -15.02 16.94
C ALA A 27 23.01 -14.23 17.23
N CYS A 28 22.46 -14.39 18.45
CA CYS A 28 21.25 -13.70 18.86
C CYS A 28 21.62 -12.38 19.51
N PRO A 29 21.13 -11.23 19.02
CA PRO A 29 21.37 -9.94 19.66
C PRO A 29 20.75 -9.89 21.07
N VAL A 30 21.35 -9.11 21.96
CA VAL A 30 20.83 -8.89 23.32
C VAL A 30 19.38 -8.35 23.26
N GLY A 31 18.51 -8.89 24.12
CA GLY A 31 17.09 -8.51 24.20
C GLY A 31 16.21 -9.09 23.09
N LYS A 32 16.71 -10.06 22.31
CA LYS A 32 15.93 -10.74 21.27
C LYS A 32 15.86 -12.25 21.51
N SER A 33 14.93 -12.90 20.83
CA SER A 33 14.76 -14.35 20.78
C SER A 33 14.73 -14.80 19.32
N LEU A 34 15.44 -15.91 19.02
CA LEU A 34 15.39 -16.54 17.72
C LEU A 34 14.61 -17.85 17.79
N LEU A 35 13.58 -17.96 16.97
CA LEU A 35 12.86 -19.21 16.72
C LEU A 35 13.41 -19.82 15.44
N ILE A 36 14.08 -20.96 15.56
CA ILE A 36 14.67 -21.64 14.41
C ILE A 36 13.58 -22.50 13.76
N SER A 37 13.38 -22.35 12.47
CA SER A 37 12.39 -23.06 11.66
C SER A 37 13.01 -23.48 10.34
N GLU A 38 12.65 -24.65 9.84
CA GLU A 38 13.03 -25.08 8.48
C GLU A 38 12.30 -24.28 7.39
N ASP A 39 11.08 -23.81 7.67
CA ASP A 39 10.32 -22.95 6.79
C ASP A 39 9.67 -21.77 7.55
N PRO A 40 10.43 -20.70 7.80
CA PRO A 40 9.92 -19.52 8.52
C PRO A 40 8.69 -18.88 7.87
N PHE A 41 8.54 -18.97 6.56
CA PHE A 41 7.41 -18.44 5.84
C PHE A 41 6.09 -19.17 6.22
N ARG A 42 6.09 -20.50 6.15
CA ARG A 42 4.91 -21.31 6.50
C ARG A 42 4.61 -21.25 8.00
N ASP A 43 5.63 -21.23 8.84
CA ASP A 43 5.41 -21.12 10.28
C ASP A 43 4.93 -19.72 10.69
N PHE A 44 5.38 -18.67 10.02
CA PHE A 44 4.83 -17.34 10.20
C PHE A 44 3.34 -17.29 9.83
N ASN A 45 2.94 -17.92 8.73
CA ASN A 45 1.53 -18.06 8.35
C ASN A 45 0.70 -18.76 9.44
N LYS A 46 1.22 -19.87 10.02
CA LYS A 46 0.53 -20.56 11.14
C LYS A 46 0.32 -19.63 12.33
N ILE A 47 1.37 -18.87 12.69
CA ILE A 47 1.29 -17.88 13.78
C ILE A 47 0.25 -16.80 13.46
N THR A 48 0.30 -16.24 12.24
CA THR A 48 -0.66 -15.22 11.80
C THR A 48 -2.08 -15.76 11.85
N THR A 49 -2.34 -16.97 11.33
CA THR A 49 -3.67 -17.61 11.38
C THR A 49 -4.16 -17.85 12.80
N TYR A 50 -3.27 -18.22 13.71
CA TYR A 50 -3.65 -18.45 15.09
C TYR A 50 -4.09 -17.16 15.82
N PHE A 51 -3.38 -16.05 15.63
CA PHE A 51 -3.69 -14.78 16.27
C PHE A 51 -4.72 -13.93 15.51
N ASN A 52 -4.87 -14.15 14.21
CA ASN A 52 -5.81 -13.42 13.34
C ASN A 52 -6.54 -14.42 12.41
N PRO A 53 -7.39 -15.31 12.98
CA PRO A 53 -8.14 -16.28 12.19
C PRO A 53 -9.16 -15.57 11.30
N PHE A 54 -9.48 -16.17 10.16
CA PHE A 54 -10.63 -15.74 9.36
C PHE A 54 -11.92 -16.04 10.13
N ILE A 55 -12.73 -15.01 10.34
CA ILE A 55 -14.04 -15.11 10.97
C ILE A 55 -15.09 -14.70 9.93
N SER A 56 -15.99 -15.62 9.57
CA SER A 56 -17.06 -15.32 8.64
C SER A 56 -18.02 -14.27 9.21
N SER A 57 -18.47 -13.35 8.36
CA SER A 57 -19.53 -12.42 8.70
C SER A 57 -20.90 -13.06 8.41
N GLU A 58 -21.84 -12.90 9.32
CA GLU A 58 -23.21 -13.39 9.18
C GLU A 58 -24.16 -12.29 8.63
N GLU A 59 -23.74 -11.03 8.70
CA GLU A 59 -24.52 -9.86 8.32
C GLU A 59 -23.69 -8.92 7.46
N PRO A 60 -24.32 -8.09 6.59
CA PRO A 60 -23.60 -7.13 5.76
C PRO A 60 -22.79 -6.10 6.58
N ILE A 61 -23.28 -5.75 7.76
CA ILE A 61 -22.57 -4.86 8.71
C ILE A 61 -22.39 -5.65 10.01
N SER A 62 -21.12 -5.97 10.32
CA SER A 62 -20.82 -6.77 11.51
C SER A 62 -21.22 -6.03 12.80
N LYS A 63 -21.80 -6.77 13.75
CA LYS A 63 -22.15 -6.26 15.08
C LYS A 63 -20.94 -5.78 15.91
N SER A 64 -19.75 -6.26 15.58
CA SER A 64 -18.52 -5.82 16.22
C SER A 64 -17.95 -4.53 15.65
N SER A 65 -18.52 -4.01 14.54
CA SER A 65 -18.10 -2.75 13.96
C SER A 65 -18.63 -1.56 14.76
N ILE A 66 -17.90 -0.46 14.71
CA ILE A 66 -18.25 0.81 15.37
C ILE A 66 -18.35 1.88 14.29
N ILE A 67 -19.53 2.49 14.16
CA ILE A 67 -19.80 3.56 13.19
C ILE A 67 -20.09 4.85 13.97
N GLY A 68 -19.30 5.89 13.69
CA GLY A 68 -19.41 7.18 14.35
C GLY A 68 -20.68 7.94 13.97
N LYS A 69 -21.02 8.93 14.82
CA LYS A 69 -22.21 9.75 14.67
C LYS A 69 -22.22 10.47 13.31
N ASP A 70 -23.41 10.64 12.74
CA ASP A 70 -23.68 11.36 11.49
C ASP A 70 -22.95 10.77 10.24
N THR A 71 -22.48 9.53 10.34
CA THR A 71 -21.94 8.79 9.21
C THR A 71 -23.06 8.12 8.42
N ILE A 72 -23.03 8.34 7.10
CA ILE A 72 -24.02 7.81 6.14
C ILE A 72 -23.45 6.56 5.50
N VAL A 73 -24.15 5.44 5.64
CA VAL A 73 -23.82 4.17 4.97
C VAL A 73 -24.91 3.88 3.96
N GLN A 74 -24.56 3.83 2.68
CA GLN A 74 -25.48 3.59 1.58
C GLN A 74 -25.81 2.07 1.44
N PRO A 75 -26.84 1.70 0.68
CA PRO A 75 -27.20 0.30 0.45
C PRO A 75 -26.07 -0.54 -0.14
N ASN A 76 -26.10 -1.85 0.14
CA ASN A 76 -25.15 -2.86 -0.34
C ASN A 76 -23.70 -2.64 0.13
N VAL A 77 -23.47 -1.90 1.19
CA VAL A 77 -22.16 -1.77 1.83
C VAL A 77 -21.90 -2.98 2.72
N PHE A 78 -20.70 -3.57 2.59
CA PHE A 78 -20.22 -4.59 3.52
C PHE A 78 -19.19 -3.97 4.49
N ILE A 79 -19.41 -4.18 5.79
CA ILE A 79 -18.50 -3.75 6.85
C ILE A 79 -18.18 -4.97 7.72
N GLY A 80 -16.92 -5.41 7.66
CA GLY A 80 -16.41 -6.59 8.35
C GLY A 80 -16.24 -6.42 9.86
N ASN A 81 -15.67 -7.45 10.49
CA ASN A 81 -15.50 -7.51 11.93
C ASN A 81 -14.51 -6.46 12.44
N ASN A 82 -14.81 -5.89 13.61
CA ASN A 82 -13.95 -4.92 14.33
C ASN A 82 -13.56 -3.68 13.51
N VAL A 83 -14.29 -3.36 12.43
CA VAL A 83 -14.08 -2.12 11.67
C VAL A 83 -14.49 -0.93 12.53
N LYS A 84 -13.68 0.12 12.50
CA LYS A 84 -13.97 1.40 13.17
C LYS A 84 -14.08 2.50 12.15
N ILE A 85 -15.24 3.15 12.08
CA ILE A 85 -15.50 4.29 11.20
C ILE A 85 -15.78 5.51 12.06
N GLY A 86 -15.11 6.61 11.77
CA GLY A 86 -15.29 7.89 12.45
C GLY A 86 -16.65 8.55 12.15
N LYS A 87 -16.80 9.79 12.58
CA LYS A 87 -18.01 10.58 12.40
C LYS A 87 -18.04 11.35 11.07
N ASN A 88 -19.25 11.73 10.63
CA ASN A 88 -19.48 12.53 9.43
C ASN A 88 -18.85 11.92 8.15
N CYS A 89 -18.79 10.59 8.04
CA CYS A 89 -18.31 9.91 6.85
C CYS A 89 -19.45 9.65 5.87
N VAL A 90 -19.10 9.47 4.59
CA VAL A 90 -20.04 9.03 3.55
C VAL A 90 -19.47 7.78 2.87
N ILE A 91 -20.16 6.66 3.04
CA ILE A 91 -19.81 5.37 2.45
C ILE A 91 -20.83 5.08 1.34
N HIS A 92 -20.40 5.19 0.10
CA HIS A 92 -21.26 5.03 -1.07
C HIS A 92 -21.64 3.55 -1.35
N PRO A 93 -22.62 3.28 -2.23
CA PRO A 93 -23.09 1.93 -2.48
C PRO A 93 -22.00 0.95 -2.92
N ASN A 94 -22.16 -0.32 -2.55
CA ASN A 94 -21.28 -1.44 -2.91
C ASN A 94 -19.83 -1.30 -2.42
N VAL A 95 -19.55 -0.45 -1.46
CA VAL A 95 -18.23 -0.39 -0.80
C VAL A 95 -18.05 -1.60 0.08
N THR A 96 -16.86 -2.20 0.05
CA THR A 96 -16.48 -3.33 0.90
C THR A 96 -15.33 -2.91 1.82
N ILE A 97 -15.55 -3.01 3.13
CA ILE A 97 -14.53 -2.72 4.15
C ILE A 97 -14.25 -4.00 4.93
N TYR A 98 -13.08 -4.58 4.73
CA TYR A 98 -12.66 -5.81 5.41
C TYR A 98 -12.29 -5.56 6.88
N ASP A 99 -12.24 -6.66 7.62
CA ASP A 99 -12.02 -6.72 9.06
C ASP A 99 -10.85 -5.87 9.55
N ASN A 100 -11.01 -5.32 10.77
CA ASN A 100 -10.02 -4.53 11.49
C ASN A 100 -9.62 -3.18 10.86
N SER A 101 -10.22 -2.78 9.73
CA SER A 101 -9.92 -1.48 9.09
C SER A 101 -10.33 -0.32 10.00
N ILE A 102 -9.55 0.76 9.96
CA ILE A 102 -9.79 1.99 10.73
C ILE A 102 -9.99 3.15 9.77
N ILE A 103 -11.15 3.76 9.83
CA ILE A 103 -11.53 4.92 9.02
C ILE A 103 -11.70 6.12 9.94
N GLY A 104 -10.99 7.20 9.67
CA GLY A 104 -11.07 8.45 10.43
C GLY A 104 -12.37 9.23 10.22
N ASP A 105 -12.40 10.45 10.73
CA ASP A 105 -13.55 11.35 10.59
C ASP A 105 -13.58 12.02 9.22
N HIS A 106 -14.80 12.39 8.74
CA HIS A 106 -15.02 13.12 7.49
C HIS A 106 -14.40 12.43 6.26
N VAL A 107 -14.42 11.11 6.22
CA VAL A 107 -13.93 10.32 5.09
C VAL A 107 -15.07 10.07 4.12
N THR A 108 -14.78 10.19 2.82
CA THR A 108 -15.70 9.82 1.74
C THR A 108 -15.11 8.65 0.97
N ILE A 109 -15.90 7.58 0.78
CA ILE A 109 -15.50 6.41 0.01
C ILE A 109 -16.54 6.18 -1.08
N HIS A 110 -16.13 6.35 -2.33
CA HIS A 110 -17.02 6.21 -3.48
C HIS A 110 -17.30 4.74 -3.84
N ALA A 111 -18.32 4.55 -4.67
CA ALA A 111 -18.92 3.26 -4.97
C ALA A 111 -17.91 2.21 -5.49
N ASN A 112 -18.15 0.94 -5.16
CA ASN A 112 -17.38 -0.24 -5.56
C ASN A 112 -15.92 -0.25 -5.07
N THR A 113 -15.54 0.62 -4.14
CA THR A 113 -14.19 0.63 -3.57
C THR A 113 -14.05 -0.47 -2.52
N VAL A 114 -12.91 -1.17 -2.55
CA VAL A 114 -12.57 -2.28 -1.65
C VAL A 114 -11.42 -1.87 -0.75
N ILE A 115 -11.60 -2.01 0.55
CA ILE A 115 -10.60 -1.65 1.57
C ILE A 115 -10.26 -2.86 2.41
N GLY A 116 -8.98 -3.20 2.51
CA GLY A 116 -8.49 -4.25 3.39
C GLY A 116 -8.46 -5.65 2.78
N ALA A 117 -8.53 -5.79 1.44
CA ALA A 117 -8.25 -7.06 0.79
C ALA A 117 -6.81 -7.53 1.07
N ASP A 118 -6.58 -8.82 0.95
CA ASP A 118 -5.26 -9.40 1.21
C ASP A 118 -4.20 -8.94 0.22
N ALA A 119 -2.99 -8.76 0.72
CA ALA A 119 -1.81 -8.47 -0.08
C ALA A 119 -1.56 -9.50 -1.18
N PHE A 120 -1.12 -9.03 -2.34
CA PHE A 120 -0.57 -9.87 -3.40
C PHE A 120 0.87 -10.24 -3.07
N TYR A 121 1.04 -11.14 -2.08
CA TYR A 121 2.36 -11.58 -1.63
C TYR A 121 2.45 -13.12 -1.68
N TYR A 122 3.25 -13.64 -2.60
CA TYR A 122 3.40 -15.07 -2.84
C TYR A 122 4.87 -15.47 -2.86
N LYS A 123 5.17 -16.63 -2.28
CA LYS A 123 6.46 -17.29 -2.40
C LYS A 123 6.38 -18.42 -3.43
N ASN A 124 7.25 -18.38 -4.42
CA ASN A 124 7.34 -19.45 -5.42
C ASN A 124 7.90 -20.74 -4.77
N ARG A 125 7.28 -21.87 -5.08
CA ARG A 125 7.66 -23.22 -4.66
C ARG A 125 7.72 -24.12 -5.90
N SER A 126 8.29 -25.32 -5.73
CA SER A 126 8.35 -26.30 -6.83
C SER A 126 7.01 -26.78 -7.35
N ASP A 127 5.98 -26.71 -6.51
CA ASP A 127 4.60 -27.19 -6.74
C ASP A 127 3.54 -26.07 -6.85
N GLY A 128 3.97 -24.79 -6.87
CA GLY A 128 3.05 -23.66 -7.00
C GLY A 128 3.45 -22.43 -6.18
N PHE A 129 2.49 -21.75 -5.61
CA PHE A 129 2.68 -20.52 -4.84
C PHE A 129 2.11 -20.63 -3.43
N ASP A 130 2.95 -20.38 -2.43
CA ASP A 130 2.47 -20.16 -1.06
C ASP A 130 2.08 -18.70 -0.88
N LYS A 131 0.82 -18.44 -0.52
CA LYS A 131 0.36 -17.09 -0.16
C LYS A 131 0.85 -16.70 1.22
N LEU A 132 1.35 -15.47 1.40
CA LEU A 132 1.59 -14.91 2.73
C LEU A 132 0.27 -14.38 3.30
N ILE A 133 -0.07 -14.84 4.50
CA ILE A 133 -1.30 -14.42 5.18
C ILE A 133 -1.11 -13.02 5.76
N SER A 134 -2.00 -12.12 5.38
CA SER A 134 -1.98 -10.72 5.81
C SER A 134 -2.59 -10.57 7.20
N GLY A 135 -1.77 -10.19 8.18
CA GLY A 135 -2.18 -9.95 9.57
C GLY A 135 -2.40 -8.47 9.92
N GLY A 136 -2.06 -7.58 9.00
CA GLY A 136 -2.23 -6.14 9.16
C GLY A 136 -3.61 -5.63 8.75
N ARG A 137 -3.74 -4.34 8.58
CA ARG A 137 -5.01 -3.64 8.30
C ARG A 137 -4.81 -2.41 7.43
N VAL A 138 -5.92 -1.74 7.08
CA VAL A 138 -5.92 -0.42 6.45
C VAL A 138 -6.29 0.65 7.48
N VAL A 139 -5.60 1.78 7.43
CA VAL A 139 -5.89 2.97 8.23
C VAL A 139 -6.05 4.17 7.32
N LEU A 140 -7.27 4.69 7.21
CA LEU A 140 -7.55 5.98 6.58
C LEU A 140 -7.60 7.06 7.66
N LYS A 141 -6.82 8.11 7.52
CA LYS A 141 -6.86 9.26 8.42
C LYS A 141 -8.02 10.20 8.07
N ASN A 142 -8.23 11.24 8.88
CA ASN A 142 -9.35 12.16 8.69
C ASN A 142 -9.32 12.89 7.34
N ASN A 143 -10.48 13.22 6.79
CA ASN A 143 -10.66 13.97 5.55
C ASN A 143 -10.07 13.29 4.29
N VAL A 144 -9.82 11.98 4.32
CA VAL A 144 -9.46 11.22 3.13
C VAL A 144 -10.67 11.07 2.21
N GLU A 145 -10.43 11.08 0.91
CA GLU A 145 -11.45 10.77 -0.09
C GLU A 145 -10.90 9.72 -1.06
N LEU A 146 -11.64 8.64 -1.23
CA LEU A 146 -11.32 7.58 -2.17
C LEU A 146 -12.36 7.56 -3.30
N GLY A 147 -11.89 7.67 -4.52
CA GLY A 147 -12.68 7.55 -5.74
C GLY A 147 -13.33 6.16 -5.91
N ALA A 148 -14.12 6.02 -6.95
CA ALA A 148 -14.83 4.77 -7.24
C ALA A 148 -13.88 3.66 -7.74
N SER A 149 -14.22 2.42 -7.39
CA SER A 149 -13.48 1.21 -7.83
C SER A 149 -11.99 1.22 -7.47
N CYS A 150 -11.63 1.85 -6.37
CA CYS A 150 -10.28 1.76 -5.80
C CYS A 150 -10.11 0.44 -5.04
N THR A 151 -8.86 -0.02 -4.92
CA THR A 151 -8.50 -1.19 -4.10
C THR A 151 -7.34 -0.85 -3.19
N ILE A 152 -7.54 -0.98 -1.88
CA ILE A 152 -6.52 -0.68 -0.87
C ILE A 152 -6.23 -1.97 -0.10
N ASP A 153 -5.07 -2.56 -0.34
CA ASP A 153 -4.68 -3.81 0.32
C ASP A 153 -4.31 -3.55 1.78
N ARG A 154 -4.64 -4.52 2.65
CA ARG A 154 -4.15 -4.50 4.04
C ARG A 154 -2.64 -4.74 4.10
N GLY A 155 -2.00 -4.24 5.12
CA GLY A 155 -0.61 -4.59 5.38
C GLY A 155 -0.43 -6.07 5.68
N VAL A 156 0.73 -6.61 5.33
CA VAL A 156 1.08 -8.00 5.66
C VAL A 156 1.35 -8.13 7.16
N THR A 157 2.15 -7.24 7.71
CA THR A 157 2.54 -7.25 9.13
C THR A 157 2.28 -5.94 9.84
N GLY A 158 2.07 -4.86 9.09
CA GLY A 158 1.81 -3.52 9.58
C GLY A 158 0.49 -2.96 9.07
N ASP A 159 0.39 -1.65 9.05
CA ASP A 159 -0.77 -0.94 8.50
C ASP A 159 -0.44 -0.40 7.10
N THR A 160 -1.36 -0.56 6.15
CA THR A 160 -1.40 0.30 4.96
C THR A 160 -2.11 1.59 5.37
N THR A 161 -1.44 2.72 5.27
CA THR A 161 -1.93 3.99 5.82
C THR A 161 -2.09 5.05 4.75
N ILE A 162 -3.23 5.76 4.77
CA ILE A 162 -3.48 6.94 3.95
C ILE A 162 -3.63 8.16 4.87
N GLY A 163 -2.75 9.15 4.69
CA GLY A 163 -2.62 10.34 5.51
C GLY A 163 -3.79 11.32 5.36
N LYS A 164 -3.91 12.20 6.36
CA LYS A 164 -4.99 13.16 6.47
C LYS A 164 -5.11 14.06 5.23
N GLY A 165 -6.33 14.22 4.75
CA GLY A 165 -6.66 15.16 3.65
C GLY A 165 -6.22 14.68 2.27
N THR A 166 -5.65 13.48 2.14
CA THR A 166 -5.27 12.90 0.86
C THR A 166 -6.50 12.54 0.03
N LYS A 167 -6.42 12.82 -1.28
CA LYS A 167 -7.47 12.56 -2.27
C LYS A 167 -6.95 11.58 -3.31
N ILE A 168 -7.70 10.53 -3.51
CA ILE A 168 -7.39 9.44 -4.45
C ILE A 168 -8.55 9.33 -5.43
N ASP A 169 -8.24 9.43 -6.71
CA ASP A 169 -9.22 9.35 -7.81
C ASP A 169 -9.60 7.89 -8.12
N ASN A 170 -10.45 7.71 -9.09
CA ASN A 170 -11.05 6.42 -9.44
C ASN A 170 -10.01 5.39 -9.93
N GLN A 171 -10.27 4.10 -9.66
CA GLN A 171 -9.49 2.96 -10.15
C GLN A 171 -8.01 2.98 -9.73
N VAL A 172 -7.71 3.55 -8.58
CA VAL A 172 -6.36 3.50 -8.01
C VAL A 172 -6.20 2.23 -7.18
N HIS A 173 -5.05 1.56 -7.36
CA HIS A 173 -4.63 0.46 -6.51
C HIS A 173 -3.52 0.90 -5.55
N VAL A 174 -3.66 0.57 -4.27
CA VAL A 174 -2.64 0.78 -3.23
C VAL A 174 -2.27 -0.56 -2.64
N GLY A 175 -1.04 -1.00 -2.89
CA GLY A 175 -0.50 -2.26 -2.39
C GLY A 175 -0.18 -2.21 -0.89
N HIS A 176 0.00 -3.39 -0.32
CA HIS A 176 0.19 -3.66 1.11
C HIS A 176 1.36 -2.88 1.77
N ASP A 177 1.25 -2.60 3.06
CA ASP A 177 2.29 -1.93 3.87
C ASP A 177 2.74 -0.57 3.29
N THR A 178 1.95 0.04 2.39
CA THR A 178 2.22 1.35 1.79
C THR A 178 1.79 2.45 2.75
N ILE A 179 2.62 3.48 2.85
CA ILE A 179 2.35 4.67 3.65
C ILE A 179 2.22 5.87 2.71
N ILE A 180 1.03 6.44 2.64
CA ILE A 180 0.77 7.69 1.92
C ILE A 180 0.63 8.80 2.93
N GLY A 181 1.39 9.88 2.76
CA GLY A 181 1.42 11.07 3.60
C GLY A 181 0.15 11.91 3.54
N GLU A 182 0.21 13.07 4.15
CA GLU A 182 -0.91 14.01 4.20
C GLU A 182 -1.03 14.85 2.93
N LYS A 183 -2.26 15.25 2.57
CA LYS A 183 -2.56 16.18 1.48
C LYS A 183 -2.00 15.77 0.12
N CYS A 184 -1.84 14.47 -0.13
CA CYS A 184 -1.46 13.97 -1.44
C CYS A 184 -2.64 14.00 -2.42
N LEU A 185 -2.34 14.13 -3.72
CA LEU A 185 -3.30 14.00 -4.83
C LEU A 185 -2.84 12.86 -5.72
N ILE A 186 -3.68 11.83 -5.87
CA ILE A 186 -3.37 10.65 -6.69
C ILE A 186 -4.47 10.47 -7.72
N ALA A 187 -4.13 10.73 -8.98
CA ALA A 187 -5.07 10.67 -10.08
C ALA A 187 -5.34 9.23 -10.55
N SER A 188 -6.36 9.10 -11.39
CA SER A 188 -6.97 7.83 -11.78
C SER A 188 -6.02 6.82 -12.42
N GLN A 189 -6.34 5.53 -12.22
CA GLN A 189 -5.63 4.38 -12.79
C GLN A 189 -4.15 4.29 -12.37
N THR A 190 -3.79 4.91 -11.26
CA THR A 190 -2.45 4.77 -10.68
C THR A 190 -2.33 3.45 -9.94
N GLY A 191 -1.24 2.71 -10.18
CA GLY A 191 -0.90 1.48 -9.48
C GLY A 191 0.29 1.69 -8.53
N ILE A 192 0.05 1.64 -7.23
CA ILE A 192 1.08 1.77 -6.19
C ILE A 192 1.39 0.38 -5.66
N ALA A 193 2.63 -0.08 -5.87
CA ALA A 193 3.08 -1.38 -5.37
C ALA A 193 3.18 -1.40 -3.83
N GLY A 194 3.39 -2.59 -3.26
CA GLY A 194 3.55 -2.74 -1.81
C GLY A 194 4.80 -2.08 -1.23
N CYS A 195 4.73 -1.70 0.06
CA CYS A 195 5.84 -1.13 0.82
C CYS A 195 6.37 0.21 0.28
N VAL A 196 5.56 0.97 -0.44
CA VAL A 196 5.92 2.30 -0.95
C VAL A 196 5.69 3.35 0.13
N VAL A 197 6.61 4.31 0.23
CA VAL A 197 6.43 5.51 1.07
C VAL A 197 6.21 6.71 0.15
N ILE A 198 5.02 7.30 0.21
CA ILE A 198 4.70 8.57 -0.44
C ILE A 198 4.64 9.61 0.66
N GLU A 199 5.57 10.55 0.65
CA GLU A 199 5.61 11.61 1.66
C GLU A 199 4.49 12.65 1.44
N ASP A 200 4.39 13.64 2.33
CA ASP A 200 3.32 14.63 2.27
C ASP A 200 3.31 15.47 0.99
N GLU A 201 2.14 15.95 0.61
CA GLU A 201 1.93 16.93 -0.47
C GLU A 201 2.40 16.45 -1.86
N VAL A 202 2.56 15.14 -2.06
CA VAL A 202 2.92 14.55 -3.35
C VAL A 202 1.72 14.58 -4.28
N THR A 203 1.98 14.91 -5.57
CA THR A 203 0.98 14.80 -6.64
C THR A 203 1.41 13.73 -7.63
N ILE A 204 0.54 12.76 -7.86
CA ILE A 204 0.73 11.68 -8.85
C ILE A 204 -0.39 11.79 -9.88
N TRP A 205 -0.01 12.02 -11.13
CA TRP A 205 -0.94 12.08 -12.25
C TRP A 205 -1.33 10.68 -12.75
N GLY A 206 -2.32 10.64 -13.62
CA GLY A 206 -2.97 9.37 -14.02
C GLY A 206 -2.05 8.34 -14.68
N GLN A 207 -2.40 7.07 -14.49
CA GLN A 207 -1.72 5.90 -15.09
C GLN A 207 -0.24 5.75 -14.71
N VAL A 208 0.14 6.26 -13.54
CA VAL A 208 1.47 6.06 -12.97
C VAL A 208 1.56 4.67 -12.36
N GLY A 209 2.71 3.99 -12.55
CA GLY A 209 3.04 2.74 -11.87
C GLY A 209 4.29 2.89 -11.01
N THR A 210 4.32 2.29 -9.81
CA THR A 210 5.48 2.32 -8.93
C THR A 210 6.08 0.94 -8.72
N ASN A 211 7.40 0.87 -8.54
CA ASN A 211 8.04 -0.32 -7.98
C ASN A 211 7.81 -0.39 -6.46
N SER A 212 7.90 -1.61 -5.93
CA SER A 212 7.81 -1.87 -4.49
C SER A 212 9.01 -1.30 -3.72
N GLY A 213 8.77 -0.87 -2.47
CA GLY A 213 9.80 -0.49 -1.51
C GLY A 213 10.54 0.82 -1.82
N ILE A 214 9.98 1.69 -2.66
CA ILE A 214 10.55 2.99 -2.98
C ILE A 214 9.94 4.11 -2.14
N THR A 215 10.61 5.25 -2.11
CA THR A 215 10.12 6.49 -1.48
C THR A 215 9.93 7.57 -2.54
N ILE A 216 8.77 8.23 -2.52
CA ILE A 216 8.49 9.44 -3.30
C ILE A 216 8.50 10.61 -2.32
N GLY A 217 9.52 11.48 -2.44
CA GLY A 217 9.79 12.55 -1.49
C GLY A 217 8.73 13.66 -1.49
N LYS A 218 8.62 14.35 -0.36
CA LYS A 218 7.62 15.38 -0.08
C LYS A 218 7.48 16.42 -1.21
N GLY A 219 6.25 16.71 -1.61
CA GLY A 219 5.95 17.69 -2.65
C GLY A 219 6.45 17.34 -4.05
N ALA A 220 6.86 16.08 -4.30
CA ALA A 220 7.20 15.63 -5.64
C ALA A 220 5.94 15.60 -6.53
N VAL A 221 6.14 15.83 -7.83
CA VAL A 221 5.10 15.73 -8.85
C VAL A 221 5.48 14.65 -9.85
N ILE A 222 4.70 13.59 -9.94
CA ILE A 222 4.90 12.51 -10.91
C ILE A 222 3.93 12.72 -12.06
N LEU A 223 4.44 12.97 -13.26
CA LEU A 223 3.63 13.22 -14.46
C LEU A 223 2.99 11.91 -14.95
N GLY A 224 1.91 12.06 -15.71
CA GLY A 224 1.10 10.92 -16.18
C GLY A 224 1.89 9.87 -16.96
N GLN A 225 1.48 8.61 -16.84
CA GLN A 225 2.08 7.44 -17.51
C GLN A 225 3.57 7.20 -17.16
N THR A 226 4.02 7.72 -16.02
CA THR A 226 5.40 7.54 -15.57
C THR A 226 5.57 6.21 -14.84
N GLY A 227 6.63 5.47 -15.15
CA GLY A 227 7.07 4.29 -14.40
C GLY A 227 8.10 4.68 -13.33
N VAL A 228 7.70 4.74 -12.07
CA VAL A 228 8.56 5.09 -10.92
C VAL A 228 9.34 3.87 -10.48
N THR A 229 10.53 3.68 -11.03
CA THR A 229 11.36 2.47 -10.82
C THR A 229 12.32 2.56 -9.63
N LYS A 230 12.50 3.75 -9.05
CA LYS A 230 13.42 4.04 -7.92
C LYS A 230 12.88 5.17 -7.06
N SER A 231 13.42 5.30 -5.85
CA SER A 231 13.12 6.44 -4.97
C SER A 231 13.50 7.77 -5.63
N VAL A 232 12.69 8.80 -5.39
CA VAL A 232 12.87 10.14 -5.94
C VAL A 232 12.81 11.19 -4.85
N ALA A 233 13.60 12.25 -5.00
CA ALA A 233 13.66 13.37 -4.06
C ALA A 233 12.37 14.21 -4.14
N GLY A 234 12.05 14.89 -3.03
CA GLY A 234 10.94 15.81 -2.95
C GLY A 234 11.10 17.10 -3.74
N GLY A 235 10.01 17.84 -3.94
CA GLY A 235 10.01 19.19 -4.50
C GLY A 235 10.34 19.29 -5.99
N LYS A 236 10.36 18.17 -6.71
CA LYS A 236 10.69 18.12 -8.14
C LYS A 236 9.60 17.42 -8.94
N SER A 237 9.57 17.69 -10.25
CA SER A 237 8.72 16.97 -11.20
C SER A 237 9.50 15.89 -11.93
N TYR A 238 8.86 14.72 -12.12
CA TYR A 238 9.46 13.55 -12.74
C TYR A 238 8.60 13.03 -13.88
N PHE A 239 9.24 12.50 -14.95
CA PHE A 239 8.56 11.98 -16.12
C PHE A 239 9.31 10.81 -16.76
N GLY A 240 8.56 9.91 -17.37
CA GLY A 240 9.06 8.88 -18.26
C GLY A 240 9.23 7.51 -17.64
N THR A 241 9.66 6.57 -18.47
CA THR A 241 9.98 5.18 -18.09
C THR A 241 11.29 4.80 -18.79
N PRO A 242 12.37 4.58 -18.05
CA PRO A 242 12.50 4.80 -16.59
C PRO A 242 12.38 6.27 -16.18
N ILE A 243 12.01 6.51 -14.94
CA ILE A 243 11.77 7.86 -14.42
C ILE A 243 13.05 8.71 -14.35
N SER A 244 12.94 9.95 -14.78
CA SER A 244 13.95 10.99 -14.58
C SER A 244 13.27 12.32 -14.20
N GLU A 245 14.06 13.32 -13.81
CA GLU A 245 13.51 14.67 -13.61
C GLU A 245 12.88 15.16 -14.94
N SER A 246 11.68 15.72 -14.88
CA SER A 246 10.91 16.05 -16.10
C SER A 246 11.64 17.00 -17.03
N ARG A 247 12.33 17.99 -16.45
CA ARG A 247 13.13 18.96 -17.23
C ARG A 247 14.29 18.30 -17.98
N GLU A 248 14.97 17.36 -17.36
CA GLU A 248 16.03 16.56 -17.99
C GLU A 248 15.47 15.67 -19.11
N LYS A 249 14.35 14.98 -18.83
CA LYS A 249 13.71 14.12 -19.82
C LYS A 249 13.22 14.87 -21.04
N LEU A 250 12.63 16.04 -20.87
CA LEU A 250 12.20 16.89 -21.96
C LEU A 250 13.37 17.40 -22.82
N LYS A 251 14.52 17.74 -22.21
CA LYS A 251 15.75 18.08 -22.95
C LYS A 251 16.25 16.90 -23.76
N GLU A 252 16.38 15.73 -23.14
CA GLU A 252 16.78 14.48 -23.83
C GLU A 252 15.90 14.20 -25.05
N MET A 253 14.57 14.29 -24.89
CA MET A 253 13.62 14.09 -25.99
C MET A 253 13.78 15.15 -27.10
N ALA A 254 14.06 16.39 -26.74
CA ALA A 254 14.29 17.47 -27.73
C ALA A 254 15.59 17.25 -28.51
N GLU A 255 16.67 16.83 -27.84
CA GLU A 255 17.95 16.49 -28.45
C GLU A 255 17.81 15.30 -29.42
N ILE A 256 17.11 14.24 -29.04
CA ILE A 256 16.81 13.09 -29.89
C ILE A 256 16.05 13.56 -31.17
N LYS A 257 15.02 14.41 -31.00
CA LYS A 257 14.26 14.94 -32.14
C LYS A 257 15.12 15.75 -33.07
N ARG A 258 16.00 16.60 -32.53
CA ARG A 258 16.94 17.41 -33.33
C ARG A 258 17.90 16.51 -34.10
N PHE A 259 18.53 15.57 -33.46
CA PHE A 259 19.43 14.60 -34.09
C PHE A 259 18.78 13.83 -35.25
N LEU A 260 17.54 13.35 -35.05
CA LEU A 260 16.79 12.65 -36.09
C LEU A 260 16.40 13.55 -37.25
N LYS A 261 16.17 14.86 -37.03
CA LYS A 261 15.88 15.83 -38.09
C LYS A 261 17.13 16.15 -38.92
N ASP A 262 18.26 16.33 -38.26
CA ASP A 262 19.53 16.63 -38.93
C ASP A 262 19.99 15.46 -39.84
N ARG A 263 19.76 14.21 -39.40
CA ARG A 263 20.03 13.01 -40.21
C ARG A 263 19.10 12.82 -41.42
N LYS A 264 17.90 13.39 -41.44
CA LYS A 264 16.99 13.33 -42.60
C LYS A 264 17.31 14.36 -43.67
N ASN A 265 18.11 15.39 -43.31
CA ASN A 265 18.49 16.48 -44.17
C ASN A 265 19.93 16.35 -44.70
N SER A 266 20.66 15.32 -44.27
CA SER A 266 21.96 14.87 -44.79
C SER A 266 21.79 13.61 -45.65
#